data_9b27a33b27dac6f27b05e0fb58a22f52
#
_entry.id   9b27a33b27dac6f27b05e0fb58a22f52
#
_cell.length_a   1.000
_cell.length_b   1.000
_cell.length_c   1.000
_cell.angle_alpha   90.00
_cell.angle_beta   90.00
_cell.angle_gamma   90.00
#
_symmetry.space_group_name_H-M   'P 1'
#
loop_
_entity.id
_entity.type
_entity.pdbx_description
1 polymer ?
#
loop_
_entity_poly.entity_id
_entity_poly.type
_entity_poly.pdbx_seq_one_letter_code
_entity_poly.pdbx_strand_id
1 'polypeptide(L)' 'MNNARRKAPTTINERITELRGVLEELKDAEQEYYDNMPESFQAAEKGQQAETAVDAIDSAIQSIEEAAGYLDEAVAA' A
#
# COMPACT_ATOMS: atom_id res chain seq x y z
N MET A 1 17.61 18.61 9.93
CA MET A 1 16.99 18.17 11.21
C MET A 1 18.07 17.68 12.16
N ASN A 2 17.97 17.93 13.46
CA ASN A 2 18.97 17.41 14.40
C ASN A 2 18.69 15.93 14.77
N ASN A 3 19.65 15.29 15.46
CA ASN A 3 19.55 13.86 15.77
C ASN A 3 18.32 13.50 16.62
N ALA A 4 17.95 14.35 17.56
CA ALA A 4 16.78 14.09 18.43
C ALA A 4 15.48 14.13 17.63
N ARG A 5 15.36 15.07 16.71
CA ARG A 5 14.14 15.23 15.88
C ARG A 5 14.05 14.24 14.73
N ARG A 6 15.16 13.61 14.33
CA ARG A 6 15.19 12.57 13.30
C ARG A 6 14.55 11.25 13.74
N LYS A 7 14.49 11.03 15.05
CA LYS A 7 14.00 9.77 15.62
C LYS A 7 12.54 9.49 15.28
N ALA A 8 11.68 10.49 15.42
CA ALA A 8 10.24 10.33 15.18
C ALA A 8 9.93 9.99 13.70
N PRO A 9 10.42 10.75 12.69
CA PRO A 9 10.17 10.39 11.30
C PRO A 9 10.81 9.07 10.90
N THR A 10 11.95 8.69 11.46
CA THR A 10 12.57 7.39 11.21
C THR A 10 11.70 6.25 11.73
N THR A 11 11.14 6.38 12.93
CA THR A 11 10.21 5.40 13.50
C THR A 11 8.93 5.29 12.67
N ILE A 12 8.40 6.42 12.19
CA ILE A 12 7.24 6.43 11.31
C ILE A 12 7.55 5.69 10.00
N ASN A 13 8.73 5.91 9.41
CA ASN A 13 9.13 5.22 8.19
C ASN A 13 9.25 3.71 8.37
N GLU A 14 9.71 3.24 9.52
CA GLU A 14 9.73 1.82 9.84
C GLU A 14 8.31 1.24 9.84
N ARG A 15 7.36 1.95 10.44
CA ARG A 15 5.95 1.55 10.45
C ARG A 15 5.33 1.57 9.06
N ILE A 16 5.69 2.55 8.24
CA ILE A 16 5.23 2.62 6.84
C ILE A 16 5.71 1.40 6.06
N THR A 17 6.97 0.99 6.25
CA THR A 17 7.52 -0.20 5.60
C THR A 17 6.77 -1.47 6.00
N GLU A 18 6.46 -1.63 7.28
CA GLU A 18 5.65 -2.75 7.77
C GLU A 18 4.24 -2.72 7.19
N LEU A 19 3.60 -1.56 7.21
CA LEU A 19 2.25 -1.38 6.68
C LEU A 19 2.18 -1.65 5.19
N ARG A 20 3.18 -1.21 4.44
CA ARG A 20 3.29 -1.49 3.01
C ARG A 20 3.30 -2.99 2.75
N GLY A 21 4.07 -3.75 3.51
CA GLY A 21 4.11 -5.21 3.40
C GLY A 21 2.74 -5.85 3.63
N VAL A 22 2.01 -5.39 4.65
CA VAL A 22 0.66 -5.87 4.95
C VAL A 22 -0.32 -5.50 3.81
N LEU A 23 -0.21 -4.30 3.26
CA LEU A 23 -1.04 -3.87 2.13
C LEU A 23 -0.74 -4.67 0.86
N GLU A 24 0.51 -5.03 0.62
CA GLU A 24 0.87 -5.88 -0.51
C GLU A 24 0.27 -7.29 -0.37
N GLU A 25 0.29 -7.87 0.83
CA GLU A 25 -0.36 -9.14 1.12
C GLU A 25 -1.87 -9.05 0.89
N LEU A 26 -2.50 -7.97 1.32
CA LEU A 26 -3.93 -7.73 1.11
C LEU A 26 -4.26 -7.60 -0.38
N LYS A 27 -3.43 -6.88 -1.13
CA LYS A 27 -3.57 -6.73 -2.58
C LYS A 27 -3.47 -8.08 -3.28
N ASP A 28 -2.46 -8.88 -2.92
CA ASP A 28 -2.25 -10.20 -3.51
C ASP A 28 -3.43 -11.14 -3.21
N ALA A 29 -3.96 -11.10 -2.00
CA ALA A 29 -5.13 -11.90 -1.62
C ALA A 29 -6.38 -11.51 -2.44
N GLU A 30 -6.59 -10.22 -2.65
CA GLU A 30 -7.72 -9.72 -3.44
C GLU A 30 -7.56 -10.07 -4.92
N GLN A 31 -6.33 -9.99 -5.45
CA GLN A 31 -6.02 -10.39 -6.81
C GLN A 31 -6.26 -11.89 -7.01
N GLU A 32 -5.83 -12.72 -6.05
CA GLU A 32 -6.06 -14.16 -6.10
C GLU A 32 -7.55 -14.49 -6.07
N TYR A 33 -8.33 -13.78 -5.27
CA TYR A 33 -9.77 -13.91 -5.22
C TYR A 33 -10.40 -13.66 -6.60
N TYR A 34 -9.97 -12.60 -7.29
CA TYR A 34 -10.41 -12.29 -8.65
C TYR A 34 -9.98 -13.38 -9.64
N ASP A 35 -8.71 -13.79 -9.60
CA ASP A 35 -8.14 -14.76 -10.53
C ASP A 35 -8.81 -16.14 -10.42
N ASN A 36 -9.32 -16.48 -9.23
CA ASN A 36 -10.02 -17.73 -8.99
C ASN A 36 -11.50 -17.69 -9.33
N MET A 37 -12.03 -16.54 -9.74
CA MET A 37 -13.42 -16.45 -10.18
C MET A 37 -13.61 -17.07 -11.57
N PRO A 38 -14.75 -17.74 -11.82
CA PRO A 38 -15.13 -18.08 -13.18
C PRO A 38 -15.23 -16.83 -14.07
N GLU A 39 -14.95 -16.96 -15.36
CA GLU A 39 -14.98 -15.83 -16.30
C GLU A 39 -16.28 -15.02 -16.25
N SER A 40 -17.41 -15.71 -16.08
CA SER A 40 -18.71 -15.02 -15.98
C SER A 40 -18.81 -14.12 -14.76
N PHE A 41 -18.15 -14.46 -13.66
CA PHE A 41 -18.11 -13.63 -12.45
C PHE A 41 -17.07 -12.52 -12.54
N GLN A 42 -15.96 -12.77 -13.24
CA GLN A 42 -14.96 -11.73 -13.48
C GLN A 42 -15.52 -10.55 -14.26
N ALA A 43 -16.38 -10.84 -15.23
CA ALA A 43 -17.05 -9.82 -16.05
C ALA A 43 -18.25 -9.17 -15.33
N ALA A 44 -18.73 -9.76 -14.24
CA ALA A 44 -19.88 -9.27 -13.48
C ALA A 44 -19.47 -8.28 -12.38
N GLU A 45 -20.45 -7.81 -11.63
CA GLU A 45 -20.26 -6.82 -10.57
C GLU A 45 -19.20 -7.22 -9.53
N LYS A 46 -19.20 -8.48 -9.09
CA LYS A 46 -18.22 -8.97 -8.11
C LYS A 46 -16.78 -8.88 -8.62
N GLY A 47 -16.56 -9.21 -9.89
CA GLY A 47 -15.26 -9.09 -10.52
C GLY A 47 -14.83 -7.64 -10.61
N GLN A 48 -15.73 -6.75 -11.00
CA GLN A 48 -15.45 -5.31 -11.06
C GLN A 48 -15.13 -4.73 -9.68
N GLN A 49 -15.83 -5.17 -8.64
CA GLN A 49 -15.55 -4.76 -7.27
C GLN A 49 -14.17 -5.22 -6.82
N ALA A 50 -13.78 -6.45 -7.15
CA ALA A 50 -12.46 -6.97 -6.82
C ALA A 50 -11.34 -6.20 -7.54
N GLU A 51 -11.50 -5.91 -8.83
CA GLU A 51 -10.56 -5.09 -9.58
C GLU A 51 -10.43 -3.69 -8.98
N THR A 52 -11.55 -3.07 -8.61
CA THR A 52 -11.56 -1.76 -7.97
C THR A 52 -10.81 -1.80 -6.63
N ALA A 53 -11.02 -2.86 -5.85
CA ALA A 53 -10.34 -3.04 -4.58
C ALA A 53 -8.81 -3.17 -4.77
N VAL A 54 -8.37 -3.97 -5.74
CA VAL A 54 -6.95 -4.11 -6.07
C VAL A 54 -6.34 -2.76 -6.45
N ASP A 55 -6.99 -2.01 -7.33
CA ASP A 55 -6.52 -0.71 -7.79
C ASP A 55 -6.45 0.30 -6.64
N ALA A 56 -7.45 0.31 -5.75
CA ALA A 56 -7.48 1.20 -4.60
C ALA A 56 -6.36 0.88 -3.61
N ILE A 57 -6.11 -0.40 -3.35
CA ILE A 57 -5.03 -0.84 -2.47
C ILE A 57 -3.68 -0.45 -3.08
N ASP A 58 -3.50 -0.64 -4.38
CA ASP A 58 -2.28 -0.23 -5.07
C ASP A 58 -2.04 1.26 -4.95
N SER A 59 -3.08 2.08 -5.11
CA SER A 59 -2.99 3.52 -4.91
C SER A 59 -2.59 3.90 -3.48
N ALA A 60 -3.11 3.17 -2.49
CA ALA A 60 -2.73 3.37 -1.09
C ALA A 60 -1.24 3.05 -0.87
N ILE A 61 -0.74 1.97 -1.46
CA ILE A 61 0.68 1.60 -1.39
C ILE A 61 1.54 2.72 -1.98
N GLN A 62 1.19 3.22 -3.15
CA GLN A 62 1.92 4.31 -3.79
C GLN A 62 1.93 5.58 -2.94
N SER A 63 0.81 5.91 -2.32
CA SER A 63 0.68 7.09 -1.45
C SER A 63 1.56 7.01 -0.22
N ILE A 64 1.64 5.85 0.43
CA ILE A 64 2.50 5.70 1.61
C ILE A 64 3.99 5.64 1.23
N GLU A 65 4.34 5.16 0.04
CA GLU A 65 5.70 5.23 -0.48
C GLU A 65 6.12 6.68 -0.72
N GLU A 66 5.24 7.50 -1.27
CA GLU A 66 5.47 8.94 -1.42
C GLU A 66 5.67 9.62 -0.06
N ALA A 67 4.82 9.29 0.91
CA ALA A 67 4.93 9.81 2.27
C ALA A 67 6.28 9.44 2.89
N ALA A 68 6.73 8.20 2.72
CA ALA A 68 8.04 7.75 3.20
C ALA A 68 9.18 8.56 2.58
N GLY A 69 9.09 8.85 1.28
CA GLY A 69 10.07 9.67 0.57
C GLY A 69 10.16 11.09 1.14
N TYR A 70 9.02 11.72 1.43
CA TYR A 70 9.01 13.03 2.07
C TYR A 70 9.59 13.02 3.47
N LEU A 71 9.35 11.97 4.24
CA LEU A 71 9.95 11.84 5.57
C LEU A 71 11.46 11.66 5.49
N ASP A 72 11.96 10.92 4.49
CA ASP A 72 13.39 10.79 4.23
C ASP A 72 14.03 12.15 3.91
N GLU A 73 13.35 12.97 3.09
CA GLU A 73 13.78 14.34 2.80
C GLU A 73 13.85 15.19 4.07
N ALA A 74 12.86 15.06 4.94
CA ALA A 74 12.82 15.79 6.21
C ALA A 74 13.99 15.39 7.12
N VAL A 75 14.31 14.09 7.16
CA VAL A 75 15.44 13.59 7.96
C VAL A 75 16.77 14.10 7.41
N ALA A 76 16.91 14.17 6.08
CA ALA A 76 18.13 14.65 5.42
C ALA A 76 18.32 16.18 5.54
N ALA A 77 17.28 16.91 5.82
CA ALA A 77 17.37 18.37 6.00
C ALA A 77 18.10 18.78 7.34
#